data_3ae56c403c2aa3445c411e551c3ecff4
#
_entry.id   3ae56c403c2aa3445c411e551c3ecff4
#
_cell.length_a   1.000
_cell.length_b   1.000
_cell.length_c   1.000
_cell.angle_alpha   90.00
_cell.angle_beta   90.00
_cell.angle_gamma   90.00
#
_symmetry.space_group_name_H-M   'P 1'
#
loop_
_entity.id
_entity.type
_entity.pdbx_description
1 polymer ?
#
loop_
_entity_poly.entity_id
_entity_poly.type
_entity_poly.pdbx_seq_one_letter_code
_entity_poly.pdbx_strand_id
1 'polypeptide(L)'
;MKLSIVGILSSNYQLLGLPAEAFCYNQNTINTCLLLKLTYTMLIPLILATIAAIFSASTNHIDKYLISKVIKNADYRALTLSSTIIAGGVMALIYLPICNFNLSFDLPSILLLLFNSALYATATIVYFLALNRDDTTIIAILFQLIPVFMLFISPLVLGNQHISPLQLIGSAIITFAAITVTYEPSKKKFSKEKFITFAMMAFSSSAYAIWFIIERYTNQSHDYNQTILWTNLTLLIVGIVIFVLSKKYRESFIEMLKSNGRKVIGLNIINELFNSFSGVFSTLGGTMTSIALVSFVAQGVQPFAVMLLGILITKLFPKIEKEKITKIDLTKRTITIVFCIIGLALIQFG
;
A
#
# COMPACT_ATOMS: atom_id res chain seq x y z
N MET A 1 -39.04 -11.68 6.82
CA MET A 1 -37.87 -10.81 6.55
C MET A 1 -37.37 -10.01 7.76
N LYS A 2 -38.08 -9.94 8.89
CA LYS A 2 -37.63 -9.28 10.14
C LYS A 2 -36.79 -10.14 11.08
N LEU A 3 -36.80 -11.46 10.96
CA LEU A 3 -36.09 -12.39 11.85
C LEU A 3 -34.63 -12.70 11.47
N SER A 4 -34.22 -12.49 10.22
CA SER A 4 -32.83 -12.76 9.77
C SER A 4 -31.84 -11.64 10.14
N ILE A 5 -32.31 -10.42 10.39
CA ILE A 5 -31.45 -9.28 10.77
C ILE A 5 -31.04 -9.35 12.23
N VAL A 6 -31.86 -9.92 13.11
CA VAL A 6 -31.54 -10.09 14.55
C VAL A 6 -30.48 -11.18 14.75
N GLY A 7 -30.45 -12.22 13.94
CA GLY A 7 -29.47 -13.31 14.05
C GLY A 7 -28.04 -12.92 13.67
N ILE A 8 -27.86 -12.03 12.68
CA ILE A 8 -26.53 -11.52 12.28
C ILE A 8 -25.97 -10.53 13.31
N LEU A 9 -26.85 -9.95 14.12
CA LEU A 9 -26.50 -8.94 15.13
C LEU A 9 -26.02 -9.55 16.44
N SER A 10 -26.48 -10.77 16.81
CA SER A 10 -26.09 -11.41 18.06
C SER A 10 -24.67 -11.94 18.05
N SER A 11 -24.13 -12.36 16.91
CA SER A 11 -22.78 -12.94 16.82
C SER A 11 -21.65 -11.91 16.96
N ASN A 12 -21.86 -10.65 16.60
CA ASN A 12 -20.83 -9.61 16.67
C ASN A 12 -20.77 -8.84 18.01
N TYR A 13 -21.80 -8.96 18.87
CA TYR A 13 -21.83 -8.28 20.18
C TYR A 13 -21.17 -9.08 21.32
N GLN A 14 -20.99 -10.38 21.17
CA GLN A 14 -20.28 -11.20 22.17
C GLN A 14 -18.79 -10.85 22.28
N LEU A 15 -18.20 -10.26 21.27
CA LEU A 15 -16.78 -9.83 21.29
C LEU A 15 -16.52 -8.56 22.13
N LEU A 16 -17.56 -7.77 22.45
CA LEU A 16 -17.41 -6.48 23.15
C LEU A 16 -18.03 -6.43 24.55
N GLY A 17 -18.61 -7.52 25.04
CA GLY A 17 -19.12 -7.62 26.42
C GLY A 17 -20.28 -6.66 26.77
N LEU A 18 -20.99 -6.10 25.80
CA LEU A 18 -22.11 -5.15 26.01
C LEU A 18 -23.45 -5.86 25.83
N PRO A 19 -24.39 -5.77 26.79
CA PRO A 19 -25.70 -6.39 26.69
C PRO A 19 -26.54 -5.64 25.65
N ALA A 20 -26.83 -6.30 24.53
CA ALA A 20 -27.56 -5.74 23.37
C ALA A 20 -29.05 -5.45 23.66
N GLU A 21 -29.61 -5.93 24.76
CA GLU A 21 -31.06 -5.89 25.01
C GLU A 21 -31.53 -4.73 25.90
N ALA A 22 -30.63 -3.98 26.52
CA ALA A 22 -30.99 -3.01 27.55
C ALA A 22 -31.42 -1.62 27.02
N PHE A 23 -31.25 -1.32 25.71
CA PHE A 23 -31.32 0.09 25.24
C PHE A 23 -32.47 0.45 24.30
N CYS A 24 -33.34 -0.44 23.88
CA CYS A 24 -34.36 -0.12 22.86
C CYS A 24 -35.79 -0.23 23.35
N TYR A 25 -36.23 0.64 24.27
CA TYR A 25 -37.62 0.62 24.77
C TYR A 25 -38.47 1.83 24.34
N ASN A 26 -37.94 2.82 23.63
CA ASN A 26 -38.70 4.00 23.19
C ASN A 26 -38.32 4.43 21.76
N GLN A 27 -39.27 4.97 20.98
CA GLN A 27 -39.09 5.33 19.56
C GLN A 27 -37.94 6.35 19.33
N ASN A 28 -37.70 7.24 20.29
CA ASN A 28 -36.58 8.19 20.26
C ASN A 28 -35.22 7.48 20.53
N THR A 29 -35.23 6.43 21.35
CA THR A 29 -34.05 5.57 21.61
C THR A 29 -33.74 4.68 20.39
N ILE A 30 -34.74 4.27 19.60
CA ILE A 30 -34.52 3.48 18.37
C ILE A 30 -33.76 4.31 17.32
N ASN A 31 -34.11 5.59 17.13
CA ASN A 31 -33.42 6.48 16.20
C ASN A 31 -31.97 6.78 16.67
N THR A 32 -31.76 6.96 17.96
CA THR A 32 -30.41 7.17 18.54
C THR A 32 -29.58 5.90 18.46
N CYS A 33 -30.17 4.73 18.70
CA CYS A 33 -29.53 3.44 18.58
C CYS A 33 -29.18 3.10 17.12
N LEU A 34 -30.06 3.46 16.16
CA LEU A 34 -29.83 3.31 14.72
C LEU A 34 -28.72 4.24 14.24
N LEU A 35 -28.70 5.49 14.70
CA LEU A 35 -27.64 6.47 14.43
C LEU A 35 -26.30 6.02 15.01
N LEU A 36 -26.26 5.58 16.27
CA LEU A 36 -25.06 5.05 16.90
C LEU A 36 -24.56 3.81 16.17
N LYS A 37 -25.45 2.95 15.72
CA LYS A 37 -25.14 1.75 14.96
C LYS A 37 -24.59 2.07 13.56
N LEU A 38 -25.23 3.00 12.81
CA LEU A 38 -24.73 3.51 11.53
C LEU A 38 -23.34 4.16 11.69
N THR A 39 -23.16 4.93 12.76
CA THR A 39 -21.88 5.57 13.09
C THR A 39 -20.80 4.53 13.36
N TYR A 40 -21.11 3.52 14.15
CA TYR A 40 -20.14 2.49 14.51
C TYR A 40 -19.79 1.58 13.31
N THR A 41 -20.79 1.14 12.55
CA THR A 41 -20.59 0.21 11.43
C THR A 41 -20.04 0.85 10.16
N MET A 42 -20.17 2.17 9.99
CA MET A 42 -19.69 2.87 8.80
C MET A 42 -18.56 3.86 9.09
N LEU A 43 -18.71 4.72 10.10
CA LEU A 43 -17.77 5.80 10.34
C LEU A 43 -16.43 5.31 10.88
N ILE A 44 -16.41 4.38 11.84
CA ILE A 44 -15.17 3.86 12.43
C ILE A 44 -14.31 3.13 11.37
N PRO A 45 -14.84 2.19 10.56
CA PRO A 45 -14.08 1.59 9.48
C PRO A 45 -13.49 2.60 8.49
N LEU A 46 -14.24 3.66 8.14
CA LEU A 46 -13.76 4.70 7.23
C LEU A 46 -12.63 5.54 7.86
N ILE A 47 -12.72 5.84 9.16
CA ILE A 47 -11.64 6.50 9.90
C ILE A 47 -10.40 5.61 9.93
N LEU A 48 -10.54 4.32 10.24
CA LEU A 48 -9.44 3.37 10.26
C LEU A 48 -8.78 3.26 8.87
N ALA A 49 -9.56 3.17 7.80
CA ALA A 49 -9.06 3.18 6.43
C ALA A 49 -8.32 4.49 6.08
N THR A 50 -8.82 5.63 6.55
CA THR A 50 -8.16 6.93 6.36
C THR A 50 -6.83 7.01 7.12
N ILE A 51 -6.79 6.52 8.36
CA ILE A 51 -5.56 6.42 9.15
C ILE A 51 -4.55 5.50 8.46
N ALA A 52 -5.00 4.35 7.94
CA ALA A 52 -4.17 3.44 7.14
C ALA A 52 -3.56 4.15 5.92
N ALA A 53 -4.37 4.93 5.19
CA ALA A 53 -3.91 5.73 4.06
C ALA A 53 -2.84 6.76 4.46
N ILE A 54 -2.98 7.42 5.61
CA ILE A 54 -2.00 8.40 6.12
C ILE A 54 -0.69 7.71 6.48
N PHE A 55 -0.72 6.56 7.15
CA PHE A 55 0.49 5.79 7.43
C PHE A 55 1.19 5.36 6.15
N SER A 56 0.44 4.81 5.18
CA SER A 56 0.98 4.44 3.87
C SER A 56 1.52 5.64 3.08
N ALA A 57 0.88 6.81 3.16
CA ALA A 57 1.39 8.04 2.57
C ALA A 57 2.71 8.49 3.21
N SER A 58 2.84 8.31 4.53
CA SER A 58 4.06 8.66 5.27
C SER A 58 5.25 7.80 4.85
N THR A 59 5.03 6.50 4.53
CA THR A 59 6.09 5.62 4.02
C THR A 59 6.66 6.14 2.70
N ASN A 60 5.82 6.61 1.79
CA ASN A 60 6.28 7.16 0.51
C ASN A 60 7.21 8.38 0.70
N HIS A 61 6.94 9.25 1.67
CA HIS A 61 7.81 10.40 1.97
C HIS A 61 9.10 9.99 2.69
N ILE A 62 9.05 8.96 3.55
CA ILE A 62 10.26 8.40 4.17
C ILE A 62 11.16 7.81 3.09
N ASP A 63 10.63 7.05 2.16
CA ASP A 63 11.36 6.49 1.02
C ASP A 63 11.99 7.59 0.17
N LYS A 64 11.22 8.65 -0.15
CA LYS A 64 11.74 9.80 -0.89
C LYS A 64 12.87 10.50 -0.16
N TYR A 65 12.73 10.69 1.14
CA TYR A 65 13.77 11.29 1.96
C TYR A 65 15.02 10.41 2.01
N LEU A 66 14.87 9.11 2.19
CA LEU A 66 15.96 8.15 2.18
C LEU A 66 16.74 8.21 0.87
N ILE A 67 16.06 8.05 -0.27
CA ILE A 67 16.73 7.99 -1.58
C ILE A 67 17.31 9.35 -2.01
N SER A 68 16.67 10.47 -1.68
CA SER A 68 17.08 11.78 -2.19
C SER A 68 18.04 12.55 -1.27
N LYS A 69 18.08 12.27 0.03
CA LYS A 69 18.80 13.06 1.00
C LYS A 69 19.72 12.29 1.93
N VAL A 70 19.40 11.05 2.25
CA VAL A 70 20.14 10.27 3.26
C VAL A 70 21.17 9.37 2.60
N ILE A 71 20.80 8.72 1.50
CA ILE A 71 21.67 7.81 0.77
C ILE A 71 22.50 8.60 -0.23
N LYS A 72 23.82 8.50 -0.08
CA LYS A 72 24.79 9.19 -0.94
C LYS A 72 24.57 8.77 -2.42
N ASN A 73 24.61 9.74 -3.32
CA ASN A 73 24.42 9.57 -4.75
C ASN A 73 23.06 8.94 -5.15
N ALA A 74 22.06 8.99 -4.28
CA ALA A 74 20.74 8.38 -4.51
C ALA A 74 20.84 6.90 -4.96
N ASP A 75 21.73 6.13 -4.30
CA ASP A 75 21.98 4.76 -4.68
C ASP A 75 20.83 3.83 -4.27
N TYR A 76 19.96 3.55 -5.24
CA TYR A 76 18.81 2.65 -5.09
C TYR A 76 19.23 1.24 -4.63
N ARG A 77 20.46 0.79 -4.93
CA ARG A 77 20.98 -0.53 -4.54
C ARG A 77 21.09 -0.67 -3.03
N ALA A 78 21.64 0.35 -2.38
CA ALA A 78 21.72 0.39 -0.93
C ALA A 78 20.33 0.40 -0.29
N LEU A 79 19.40 1.18 -0.85
CA LEU A 79 18.04 1.26 -0.33
C LEU A 79 17.26 -0.05 -0.55
N THR A 80 17.41 -0.69 -1.71
CA THR A 80 16.79 -2.00 -1.98
C THR A 80 17.27 -3.06 -0.98
N LEU A 81 18.57 -3.15 -0.70
CA LEU A 81 19.08 -4.08 0.32
C LEU A 81 18.60 -3.72 1.72
N SER A 82 18.49 -2.42 2.03
CA SER A 82 17.91 -1.95 3.28
C SER A 82 16.46 -2.42 3.43
N SER A 83 15.63 -2.21 2.41
CA SER A 83 14.22 -2.58 2.42
C SER A 83 14.00 -4.10 2.40
N THR A 84 14.89 -4.88 1.79
CA THR A 84 14.75 -6.35 1.80
C THR A 84 15.32 -7.00 3.06
N ILE A 85 16.52 -6.61 3.50
CA ILE A 85 17.19 -7.24 4.66
C ILE A 85 16.64 -6.70 5.97
N ILE A 86 16.56 -5.36 6.11
CA ILE A 86 16.16 -4.76 7.38
C ILE A 86 14.66 -4.92 7.57
N ALA A 87 13.86 -4.59 6.55
CA ALA A 87 12.41 -4.72 6.62
C ALA A 87 12.00 -6.19 6.78
N GLY A 88 12.48 -7.09 5.90
CA GLY A 88 12.20 -8.52 5.97
C GLY A 88 12.63 -9.13 7.31
N GLY A 89 13.83 -8.75 7.81
CA GLY A 89 14.32 -9.22 9.10
C GLY A 89 13.51 -8.72 10.29
N VAL A 90 13.19 -7.43 10.36
CA VAL A 90 12.41 -6.83 11.44
C VAL A 90 10.99 -7.41 11.48
N MET A 91 10.34 -7.50 10.32
CA MET A 91 8.99 -8.05 10.23
C MET A 91 8.95 -9.55 10.56
N ALA A 92 9.93 -10.32 10.09
CA ALA A 92 10.04 -11.73 10.47
C ALA A 92 10.20 -11.90 12.00
N LEU A 93 11.03 -11.07 12.66
CA LEU A 93 11.19 -11.08 14.11
C LEU A 93 9.89 -10.71 14.86
N ILE A 94 9.06 -9.83 14.32
CA ILE A 94 7.77 -9.46 14.91
C ILE A 94 6.75 -10.60 14.75
N TYR A 95 6.67 -11.20 13.57
CA TYR A 95 5.67 -12.25 13.29
C TYR A 95 6.04 -13.63 13.84
N LEU A 96 7.32 -13.90 14.09
CA LEU A 96 7.77 -15.18 14.63
C LEU A 96 7.10 -15.53 15.99
N PRO A 97 7.06 -14.65 17.01
CA PRO A 97 6.32 -14.92 18.24
C PRO A 97 4.79 -14.94 18.02
N ILE A 98 4.24 -14.14 17.11
CA ILE A 98 2.80 -14.16 16.77
C ILE A 98 2.40 -15.55 16.24
N CYS A 99 3.28 -16.20 15.49
CA CYS A 99 3.11 -17.56 14.98
C CYS A 99 3.55 -18.64 16.02
N ASN A 100 3.76 -18.27 17.29
CA ASN A 100 4.23 -19.19 18.32
C ASN A 100 5.52 -19.95 17.95
N PHE A 101 6.44 -19.28 17.23
CA PHE A 101 7.69 -19.87 16.71
C PHE A 101 7.47 -21.07 15.78
N ASN A 102 6.26 -21.21 15.24
CA ASN A 102 5.94 -22.28 14.29
C ASN A 102 6.39 -21.88 12.88
N LEU A 103 7.36 -22.61 12.33
CA LEU A 103 7.92 -22.44 10.99
C LEU A 103 7.40 -23.51 10.01
N SER A 104 6.36 -24.28 10.38
CA SER A 104 5.80 -25.30 9.50
C SER A 104 5.10 -24.63 8.30
N PHE A 105 5.63 -24.90 7.11
CA PHE A 105 5.09 -24.42 5.84
C PHE A 105 5.54 -25.38 4.72
N ASP A 106 4.72 -25.60 3.72
CA ASP A 106 5.05 -26.53 2.65
C ASP A 106 6.08 -25.96 1.67
N LEU A 107 6.94 -26.81 1.14
CA LEU A 107 8.02 -26.41 0.25
C LEU A 107 7.53 -25.70 -1.04
N PRO A 108 6.47 -26.16 -1.73
CA PRO A 108 5.92 -25.44 -2.88
C PRO A 108 5.52 -24.00 -2.58
N SER A 109 4.86 -23.76 -1.45
CA SER A 109 4.46 -22.41 -1.02
C SER A 109 5.67 -21.54 -0.64
N ILE A 110 6.71 -22.12 0.00
CA ILE A 110 7.98 -21.41 0.26
C ILE A 110 8.65 -20.98 -1.06
N LEU A 111 8.73 -21.86 -2.06
CA LEU A 111 9.31 -21.55 -3.36
C LEU A 111 8.50 -20.47 -4.10
N LEU A 112 7.18 -20.55 -4.01
CA LEU A 112 6.29 -19.52 -4.57
C LEU A 112 6.51 -18.16 -3.90
N LEU A 113 6.61 -18.12 -2.56
CA LEU A 113 6.89 -16.87 -1.82
C LEU A 113 8.31 -16.37 -2.06
N LEU A 114 9.28 -17.24 -2.31
CA LEU A 114 10.64 -16.84 -2.69
C LEU A 114 10.64 -16.14 -4.06
N PHE A 115 9.93 -16.70 -5.05
CA PHE A 115 9.70 -16.04 -6.34
C PHE A 115 9.00 -14.69 -6.16
N ASN A 116 7.95 -14.67 -5.31
CA ASN A 116 7.19 -13.47 -4.98
C ASN A 116 8.08 -12.37 -4.38
N SER A 117 8.98 -12.72 -3.46
CA SER A 117 9.93 -11.81 -2.84
C SER A 117 10.99 -11.29 -3.84
N ALA A 118 11.43 -12.10 -4.81
CA ALA A 118 12.30 -11.64 -5.89
C ALA A 118 11.58 -10.65 -6.81
N LEU A 119 10.30 -10.89 -7.09
CA LEU A 119 9.46 -9.98 -7.86
C LEU A 119 9.25 -8.65 -7.12
N TYR A 120 8.97 -8.70 -5.80
CA TYR A 120 8.87 -7.52 -4.94
C TYR A 120 10.18 -6.71 -4.96
N ALA A 121 11.33 -7.35 -4.79
CA ALA A 121 12.63 -6.67 -4.83
C ALA A 121 12.84 -5.97 -6.19
N THR A 122 12.46 -6.62 -7.30
CA THR A 122 12.54 -6.05 -8.65
C THR A 122 11.60 -4.84 -8.80
N ALA A 123 10.34 -4.96 -8.34
CA ALA A 123 9.37 -3.86 -8.33
C ALA A 123 9.90 -2.66 -7.53
N THR A 124 10.47 -2.92 -6.36
CA THR A 124 11.02 -1.91 -5.44
C THR A 124 12.22 -1.18 -6.05
N ILE A 125 13.11 -1.89 -6.76
CA ILE A 125 14.23 -1.25 -7.50
C ILE A 125 13.69 -0.22 -8.48
N VAL A 126 12.72 -0.61 -9.30
CA VAL A 126 12.15 0.27 -10.33
C VAL A 126 11.36 1.41 -9.70
N TYR A 127 10.63 1.15 -8.62
CA TYR A 127 9.97 2.18 -7.81
C TYR A 127 10.97 3.23 -7.29
N PHE A 128 12.07 2.84 -6.68
CA PHE A 128 13.07 3.79 -6.17
C PHE A 128 13.72 4.60 -7.28
N LEU A 129 13.96 4.00 -8.44
CA LEU A 129 14.44 4.72 -9.62
C LEU A 129 13.42 5.76 -10.10
N ALA A 130 12.14 5.44 -10.12
CA ALA A 130 11.06 6.36 -10.47
C ALA A 130 10.91 7.46 -9.40
N LEU A 131 10.90 7.09 -8.12
CA LEU A 131 10.77 8.01 -6.99
C LEU A 131 11.90 9.04 -6.95
N ASN A 132 13.12 8.65 -7.34
CA ASN A 132 14.24 9.59 -7.42
C ASN A 132 14.08 10.62 -8.55
N ARG A 133 13.28 10.33 -9.58
CA ARG A 133 13.09 11.18 -10.77
C ARG A 133 11.95 12.17 -10.66
N ASP A 134 10.93 11.86 -9.86
CA ASP A 134 9.70 12.67 -9.81
C ASP A 134 9.22 12.93 -8.37
N ASP A 135 8.22 13.80 -8.24
CA ASP A 135 7.61 14.15 -6.96
C ASP A 135 6.85 12.95 -6.37
N THR A 136 6.88 12.80 -5.05
CA THR A 136 6.23 11.70 -4.31
C THR A 136 4.74 11.59 -4.63
N THR A 137 4.03 12.72 -4.76
CA THR A 137 2.62 12.76 -5.15
C THR A 137 2.38 12.13 -6.53
N ILE A 138 3.26 12.38 -7.50
CA ILE A 138 3.13 11.80 -8.86
C ILE A 138 3.30 10.29 -8.80
N ILE A 139 4.28 9.81 -8.05
CA ILE A 139 4.51 8.37 -7.85
C ILE A 139 3.30 7.70 -7.19
N ALA A 140 2.70 8.34 -6.17
CA ALA A 140 1.51 7.82 -5.51
C ALA A 140 0.27 7.74 -6.43
N ILE A 141 0.12 8.71 -7.35
CA ILE A 141 -0.91 8.65 -8.40
C ILE A 141 -0.65 7.48 -9.35
N LEU A 142 0.61 7.25 -9.75
CA LEU A 142 0.97 6.15 -10.64
C LEU A 142 0.83 4.77 -9.99
N PHE A 143 0.91 4.66 -8.68
CA PHE A 143 0.57 3.42 -7.94
C PHE A 143 -0.89 3.01 -8.07
N GLN A 144 -1.80 3.94 -8.46
CA GLN A 144 -3.18 3.59 -8.75
C GLN A 144 -3.34 2.67 -9.98
N LEU A 145 -2.26 2.40 -10.72
CA LEU A 145 -2.22 1.35 -11.74
C LEU A 145 -2.22 -0.08 -11.14
N ILE A 146 -1.86 -0.26 -9.86
CA ILE A 146 -1.86 -1.57 -9.21
C ILE A 146 -3.25 -2.24 -9.30
N PRO A 147 -4.36 -1.63 -8.85
CA PRO A 147 -5.69 -2.24 -8.98
C PRO A 147 -6.11 -2.49 -10.43
N VAL A 148 -5.63 -1.69 -11.39
CA VAL A 148 -5.86 -1.94 -12.82
C VAL A 148 -5.19 -3.26 -13.23
N PHE A 149 -3.91 -3.45 -12.92
CA PHE A 149 -3.21 -4.70 -13.22
C PHE A 149 -3.79 -5.89 -12.46
N MET A 150 -4.18 -5.70 -11.19
CA MET A 150 -4.85 -6.75 -10.42
C MET A 150 -6.15 -7.21 -11.08
N LEU A 151 -6.96 -6.28 -11.62
CA LEU A 151 -8.20 -6.62 -12.31
C LEU A 151 -7.99 -7.59 -13.47
N PHE A 152 -6.93 -7.40 -14.27
CA PHE A 152 -6.66 -8.25 -15.44
C PHE A 152 -5.87 -9.52 -15.08
N ILE A 153 -5.02 -9.50 -14.07
CA ILE A 153 -4.15 -10.63 -13.73
C ILE A 153 -4.84 -11.60 -12.77
N SER A 154 -5.66 -11.11 -11.82
CA SER A 154 -6.34 -11.98 -10.84
C SER A 154 -7.16 -13.13 -11.45
N PRO A 155 -7.95 -12.93 -12.53
CA PRO A 155 -8.70 -14.01 -13.14
C PRO A 155 -7.82 -15.15 -13.68
N LEU A 156 -6.60 -14.83 -14.11
CA LEU A 156 -5.64 -15.80 -14.65
C LEU A 156 -5.03 -16.71 -13.56
N VAL A 157 -4.90 -16.20 -12.34
CA VAL A 157 -4.26 -16.91 -11.21
C VAL A 157 -5.29 -17.53 -10.27
N LEU A 158 -6.35 -16.77 -9.94
CA LEU A 158 -7.36 -17.17 -8.96
C LEU A 158 -8.59 -17.86 -9.62
N GLY A 159 -8.66 -17.86 -10.94
CA GLY A 159 -9.75 -18.48 -11.73
C GLY A 159 -11.07 -17.69 -11.70
N ASN A 160 -11.90 -17.95 -12.71
CA ASN A 160 -13.32 -17.58 -12.87
C ASN A 160 -13.81 -16.25 -12.23
N GLN A 161 -13.11 -15.15 -12.45
CA GLN A 161 -13.63 -13.83 -12.16
C GLN A 161 -14.06 -13.15 -13.47
N HIS A 162 -15.36 -12.91 -13.62
CA HIS A 162 -15.87 -12.12 -14.75
C HIS A 162 -15.59 -10.64 -14.51
N ILE A 163 -14.90 -10.01 -15.46
CA ILE A 163 -14.67 -8.56 -15.42
C ILE A 163 -15.91 -7.87 -15.97
N SER A 164 -16.53 -7.01 -15.16
CA SER A 164 -17.71 -6.26 -15.55
C SER A 164 -17.37 -5.09 -16.51
N PRO A 165 -18.33 -4.61 -17.33
CA PRO A 165 -18.12 -3.40 -18.13
C PRO A 165 -17.77 -2.16 -17.29
N LEU A 166 -18.31 -2.02 -16.08
CA LEU A 166 -17.99 -0.91 -15.17
C LEU A 166 -16.54 -0.97 -14.69
N GLN A 167 -16.03 -2.14 -14.41
CA GLN A 167 -14.62 -2.35 -14.03
C GLN A 167 -13.68 -2.00 -15.20
N LEU A 168 -14.06 -2.32 -16.44
CA LEU A 168 -13.30 -1.92 -17.63
C LEU A 168 -13.28 -0.39 -17.79
N ILE A 169 -14.41 0.29 -17.61
CA ILE A 169 -14.49 1.75 -17.65
C ILE A 169 -13.63 2.35 -16.53
N GLY A 170 -13.71 1.82 -15.30
CA GLY A 170 -12.92 2.24 -14.17
C GLY A 170 -11.42 2.13 -14.44
N SER A 171 -10.98 1.00 -15.00
CA SER A 171 -9.57 0.79 -15.36
C SER A 171 -9.09 1.75 -16.45
N ALA A 172 -9.93 2.04 -17.45
CA ALA A 172 -9.62 3.03 -18.49
C ALA A 172 -9.49 4.44 -17.92
N ILE A 173 -10.36 4.84 -16.98
CA ILE A 173 -10.29 6.14 -16.30
C ILE A 173 -8.98 6.27 -15.50
N ILE A 174 -8.59 5.27 -14.70
CA ILE A 174 -7.33 5.30 -13.94
C ILE A 174 -6.13 5.37 -14.88
N THR A 175 -6.12 4.56 -15.93
CA THR A 175 -5.01 4.56 -16.91
C THR A 175 -4.89 5.92 -17.60
N PHE A 176 -6.00 6.51 -18.02
CA PHE A 176 -6.02 7.85 -18.60
C PHE A 176 -5.52 8.90 -17.60
N ALA A 177 -5.99 8.88 -16.36
CA ALA A 177 -5.54 9.75 -15.29
C ALA A 177 -4.02 9.62 -15.07
N ALA A 178 -3.49 8.39 -15.01
CA ALA A 178 -2.05 8.13 -14.88
C ALA A 178 -1.23 8.68 -16.05
N ILE A 179 -1.73 8.59 -17.29
CA ILE A 179 -1.09 9.18 -18.48
C ILE A 179 -1.09 10.70 -18.40
N THR A 180 -2.17 11.34 -17.95
CA THR A 180 -2.26 12.81 -17.86
C THR A 180 -1.20 13.43 -16.94
N VAL A 181 -0.69 12.67 -15.96
CA VAL A 181 0.41 13.13 -15.10
C VAL A 181 1.69 13.40 -15.87
N THR A 182 1.89 12.73 -17.01
CA THR A 182 3.07 12.92 -17.87
C THR A 182 3.02 14.20 -18.70
N TYR A 183 1.85 14.84 -18.81
CA TYR A 183 1.70 16.09 -19.55
C TYR A 183 2.21 17.28 -18.72
N GLU A 184 3.05 18.13 -19.32
CA GLU A 184 3.55 19.36 -18.71
C GLU A 184 2.79 20.57 -19.25
N PRO A 185 1.84 21.17 -18.50
CA PRO A 185 1.02 22.29 -18.97
C PRO A 185 1.84 23.52 -19.34
N SER A 186 2.92 23.78 -18.60
CA SER A 186 3.83 24.91 -18.84
C SER A 186 4.55 24.84 -20.19
N LYS A 187 4.82 23.63 -20.67
CA LYS A 187 5.49 23.38 -21.96
C LYS A 187 4.52 22.97 -23.07
N LYS A 188 3.23 22.80 -22.75
CA LYS A 188 2.18 22.30 -23.66
C LYS A 188 2.56 21.00 -24.39
N LYS A 189 3.32 20.11 -23.74
CA LYS A 189 3.78 18.85 -24.32
C LYS A 189 3.89 17.75 -23.29
N PHE A 190 3.90 16.51 -23.77
CA PHE A 190 4.31 15.35 -22.96
C PHE A 190 5.81 15.37 -22.74
N SER A 191 6.21 15.24 -21.48
CA SER A 191 7.63 15.16 -21.12
C SER A 191 8.15 13.75 -21.31
N LYS A 192 9.25 13.59 -22.08
CA LYS A 192 9.92 12.29 -22.23
C LYS A 192 10.37 11.71 -20.88
N GLU A 193 10.86 12.57 -19.98
CA GLU A 193 11.30 12.16 -18.65
C GLU A 193 10.15 11.61 -17.80
N LYS A 194 9.00 12.32 -17.82
CA LYS A 194 7.79 11.86 -17.12
C LYS A 194 7.19 10.60 -17.74
N PHE A 195 7.30 10.43 -19.05
CA PHE A 195 6.88 9.19 -19.72
C PHE A 195 7.77 8.00 -19.28
N ILE A 196 9.07 8.22 -19.10
CA ILE A 196 9.97 7.20 -18.55
C ILE A 196 9.54 6.85 -17.12
N THR A 197 9.24 7.84 -16.27
CA THR A 197 8.71 7.61 -14.91
C THR A 197 7.40 6.82 -14.95
N PHE A 198 6.48 7.16 -15.85
CA PHE A 198 5.24 6.41 -16.06
C PHE A 198 5.52 4.94 -16.44
N ALA A 199 6.40 4.69 -17.42
CA ALA A 199 6.73 3.33 -17.85
C ALA A 199 7.38 2.52 -16.70
N MET A 200 8.28 3.14 -15.93
CA MET A 200 8.86 2.53 -14.74
C MET A 200 7.79 2.17 -13.71
N MET A 201 6.88 3.09 -13.41
CA MET A 201 5.83 2.85 -12.45
C MET A 201 4.76 1.87 -12.95
N ALA A 202 4.45 1.84 -14.25
CA ALA A 202 3.58 0.83 -14.82
C ALA A 202 4.19 -0.58 -14.66
N PHE A 203 5.48 -0.73 -14.94
CA PHE A 203 6.19 -1.99 -14.68
C PHE A 203 6.19 -2.35 -13.19
N SER A 204 6.59 -1.42 -12.32
CA SER A 204 6.60 -1.63 -10.86
C SER A 204 5.21 -1.98 -10.33
N SER A 205 4.16 -1.27 -10.76
CA SER A 205 2.78 -1.53 -10.35
C SER A 205 2.27 -2.89 -10.84
N SER A 206 2.67 -3.33 -12.04
CA SER A 206 2.32 -4.68 -12.52
C SER A 206 2.97 -5.77 -11.69
N ALA A 207 4.24 -5.58 -11.32
CA ALA A 207 4.96 -6.52 -10.46
C ALA A 207 4.39 -6.55 -9.03
N TYR A 208 4.02 -5.40 -8.45
CA TYR A 208 3.31 -5.35 -7.17
C TYR A 208 1.93 -6.00 -7.25
N ALA A 209 1.20 -5.83 -8.36
CA ALA A 209 -0.08 -6.50 -8.56
C ALA A 209 0.07 -8.03 -8.52
N ILE A 210 1.07 -8.57 -9.20
CA ILE A 210 1.37 -10.01 -9.16
C ILE A 210 1.77 -10.43 -7.74
N TRP A 211 2.59 -9.63 -7.05
CA TRP A 211 2.99 -9.87 -5.67
C TRP A 211 1.78 -10.00 -4.74
N PHE A 212 0.83 -9.07 -4.80
CA PHE A 212 -0.42 -9.12 -4.02
C PHE A 212 -1.29 -10.32 -4.36
N ILE A 213 -1.36 -10.70 -5.66
CA ILE A 213 -2.16 -11.84 -6.11
C ILE A 213 -1.58 -13.16 -5.59
N ILE A 214 -0.26 -13.32 -5.64
CA ILE A 214 0.43 -14.51 -5.11
C ILE A 214 0.25 -14.60 -3.59
N GLU A 215 0.38 -13.51 -2.85
CA GLU A 215 0.15 -13.49 -1.42
C GLU A 215 -1.30 -13.87 -1.08
N ARG A 216 -2.27 -13.32 -1.81
CA ARG A 216 -3.68 -13.71 -1.68
C ARG A 216 -3.93 -15.18 -2.02
N TYR A 217 -3.29 -15.70 -3.06
CA TYR A 217 -3.39 -17.12 -3.42
C TYR A 217 -2.85 -18.01 -2.29
N THR A 218 -1.70 -17.69 -1.74
CA THR A 218 -1.09 -18.43 -0.62
C THR A 218 -1.97 -18.39 0.63
N ASN A 219 -2.61 -17.26 0.92
CA ASN A 219 -3.54 -17.09 2.03
C ASN A 219 -4.85 -17.92 1.90
N GLN A 220 -5.15 -18.50 0.74
CA GLN A 220 -6.31 -19.41 0.60
C GLN A 220 -6.06 -20.78 1.25
N SER A 221 -4.81 -21.20 1.35
CA SER A 221 -4.42 -22.52 1.88
C SER A 221 -3.67 -22.46 3.20
N HIS A 222 -3.22 -21.29 3.64
CA HIS A 222 -2.41 -21.09 4.83
C HIS A 222 -2.98 -19.98 5.73
N ASP A 223 -2.61 -20.03 7.00
CA ASP A 223 -2.90 -18.95 7.95
C ASP A 223 -2.25 -17.64 7.53
N TYR A 224 -2.99 -16.53 7.70
CA TYR A 224 -2.55 -15.20 7.31
C TYR A 224 -1.22 -14.78 7.97
N ASN A 225 -1.07 -15.02 9.29
CA ASN A 225 0.15 -14.63 10.00
C ASN A 225 1.35 -15.49 9.55
N GLN A 226 1.11 -16.78 9.29
CA GLN A 226 2.11 -17.68 8.73
C GLN A 226 2.57 -17.22 7.33
N THR A 227 1.65 -16.82 6.48
CA THR A 227 1.99 -16.29 5.15
C THR A 227 2.82 -15.02 5.26
N ILE A 228 2.44 -14.07 6.13
CA ILE A 228 3.24 -12.86 6.35
C ILE A 228 4.63 -13.19 6.88
N LEU A 229 4.74 -14.09 7.85
CA LEU A 229 6.03 -14.52 8.37
C LEU A 229 6.93 -15.06 7.26
N TRP A 230 6.41 -15.99 6.44
CA TRP A 230 7.18 -16.59 5.36
C TRP A 230 7.47 -15.62 4.20
N THR A 231 6.55 -14.71 3.88
CA THR A 231 6.81 -13.62 2.92
C THR A 231 8.02 -12.78 3.36
N ASN A 232 8.09 -12.42 4.65
CA ASN A 232 9.20 -11.62 5.17
C ASN A 232 10.50 -12.41 5.31
N LEU A 233 10.45 -13.70 5.68
CA LEU A 233 11.61 -14.58 5.70
C LEU A 233 12.18 -14.78 4.28
N THR A 234 11.34 -15.02 3.29
CA THR A 234 11.79 -15.16 1.88
C THR A 234 12.31 -13.83 1.33
N LEU A 235 11.74 -12.68 1.74
CA LEU A 235 12.27 -11.37 1.39
C LEU A 235 13.67 -11.15 1.97
N LEU A 236 13.89 -11.51 3.24
CA LEU A 236 15.19 -11.50 3.89
C LEU A 236 16.19 -12.40 3.13
N ILE A 237 15.79 -13.62 2.76
CA ILE A 237 16.61 -14.56 1.99
C ILE A 237 17.02 -13.94 0.64
N VAL A 238 16.05 -13.36 -0.10
CA VAL A 238 16.35 -12.67 -1.39
C VAL A 238 17.34 -11.53 -1.18
N GLY A 239 17.17 -10.72 -0.13
CA GLY A 239 18.11 -9.65 0.22
C GLY A 239 19.52 -10.18 0.48
N ILE A 240 19.66 -11.26 1.25
CA ILE A 240 20.93 -11.92 1.55
C ILE A 240 21.55 -12.48 0.24
N VAL A 241 20.77 -13.12 -0.61
CA VAL A 241 21.24 -13.65 -1.91
C VAL A 241 21.77 -12.52 -2.78
N ILE A 242 21.06 -11.41 -2.90
CA ILE A 242 21.52 -10.22 -3.66
C ILE A 242 22.82 -9.67 -3.05
N PHE A 243 22.92 -9.58 -1.73
CA PHE A 243 24.11 -9.10 -1.02
C PHE A 243 25.34 -10.01 -1.29
N VAL A 244 25.15 -11.32 -1.27
CA VAL A 244 26.24 -12.29 -1.49
C VAL A 244 26.68 -12.31 -2.96
N LEU A 245 25.72 -12.40 -3.89
CA LEU A 245 26.01 -12.58 -5.31
C LEU A 245 26.42 -11.30 -6.04
N SER A 246 25.94 -10.13 -5.59
CA SER A 246 26.21 -8.87 -6.28
C SER A 246 27.19 -7.98 -5.52
N LYS A 247 28.45 -7.94 -6.00
CA LYS A 247 29.50 -7.06 -5.45
C LYS A 247 29.04 -5.60 -5.40
N LYS A 248 28.35 -5.10 -6.46
CA LYS A 248 27.89 -3.70 -6.54
C LYS A 248 26.87 -3.36 -5.45
N TYR A 249 25.89 -4.25 -5.21
CA TYR A 249 24.88 -4.05 -4.16
C TYR A 249 25.52 -4.11 -2.77
N ARG A 250 26.42 -5.07 -2.55
CA ARG A 250 27.14 -5.23 -1.29
C ARG A 250 27.98 -4.00 -0.95
N GLU A 251 28.77 -3.50 -1.90
CA GLU A 251 29.62 -2.32 -1.69
C GLU A 251 28.77 -1.08 -1.38
N SER A 252 27.69 -0.82 -2.15
CA SER A 252 26.75 0.27 -1.90
C SER A 252 26.12 0.18 -0.52
N PHE A 253 25.69 -1.01 -0.10
CA PHE A 253 25.07 -1.21 1.20
C PHE A 253 26.06 -1.00 2.35
N ILE A 254 27.30 -1.51 2.24
CA ILE A 254 28.34 -1.32 3.25
C ILE A 254 28.75 0.16 3.32
N GLU A 255 28.88 0.85 2.19
CA GLU A 255 29.19 2.31 2.19
C GLU A 255 28.07 3.11 2.87
N MET A 256 26.82 2.78 2.57
CA MET A 256 25.66 3.39 3.22
C MET A 256 25.67 3.15 4.73
N LEU A 257 25.95 1.93 5.20
CA LEU A 257 26.03 1.63 6.63
C LEU A 257 27.15 2.39 7.33
N LYS A 258 28.32 2.55 6.67
CA LYS A 258 29.44 3.31 7.22
C LYS A 258 29.18 4.81 7.28
N SER A 259 28.47 5.37 6.29
CA SER A 259 28.24 6.82 6.20
C SER A 259 27.03 7.30 7.02
N ASN A 260 25.89 6.60 6.94
CA ASN A 260 24.61 7.00 7.52
C ASN A 260 23.83 5.84 8.14
N GLY A 261 24.47 4.73 8.49
CA GLY A 261 23.81 3.47 8.86
C GLY A 261 22.75 3.62 9.94
N ARG A 262 23.05 4.30 11.05
CA ARG A 262 22.08 4.51 12.15
C ARG A 262 20.80 5.20 11.66
N LYS A 263 20.95 6.24 10.82
CA LYS A 263 19.81 7.00 10.29
C LYS A 263 19.00 6.19 9.31
N VAL A 264 19.66 5.47 8.41
CA VAL A 264 18.97 4.62 7.41
C VAL A 264 18.25 3.47 8.10
N ILE A 265 18.90 2.75 9.00
CA ILE A 265 18.29 1.65 9.75
C ILE A 265 17.09 2.16 10.55
N GLY A 266 17.25 3.25 11.31
CA GLY A 266 16.17 3.82 12.11
C GLY A 266 14.97 4.25 11.27
N LEU A 267 15.21 4.92 10.13
CA LEU A 267 14.13 5.33 9.22
C LEU A 267 13.46 4.14 8.53
N ASN A 268 14.22 3.09 8.15
CA ASN A 268 13.59 1.87 7.61
C ASN A 268 12.73 1.16 8.65
N ILE A 269 13.18 1.05 9.91
CA ILE A 269 12.36 0.48 10.98
C ILE A 269 11.07 1.29 11.15
N ILE A 270 11.14 2.62 11.19
CA ILE A 270 9.95 3.49 11.29
C ILE A 270 9.05 3.30 10.05
N ASN A 271 9.64 3.17 8.87
CA ASN A 271 8.92 2.94 7.62
C ASN A 271 8.11 1.65 7.68
N GLU A 272 8.72 0.55 8.13
CA GLU A 272 8.05 -0.74 8.26
C GLU A 272 7.00 -0.76 9.38
N LEU A 273 7.24 -0.06 10.48
CA LEU A 273 6.21 0.10 11.52
C LEU A 273 5.00 0.86 10.96
N PHE A 274 5.20 1.92 10.18
CA PHE A 274 4.11 2.66 9.54
C PHE A 274 3.36 1.79 8.52
N ASN A 275 4.10 1.02 7.73
CA ASN A 275 3.51 0.05 6.79
C ASN A 275 2.66 -1.00 7.53
N SER A 276 3.18 -1.54 8.63
CA SER A 276 2.47 -2.50 9.49
C SER A 276 1.22 -1.88 10.12
N PHE A 277 1.31 -0.66 10.65
CA PHE A 277 0.13 0.04 11.19
C PHE A 277 -0.92 0.28 10.10
N SER A 278 -0.50 0.65 8.88
CA SER A 278 -1.43 0.74 7.74
C SER A 278 -2.17 -0.57 7.50
N GLY A 279 -1.44 -1.69 7.49
CA GLY A 279 -2.03 -3.03 7.38
C GLY A 279 -3.01 -3.36 8.51
N VAL A 280 -2.61 -3.14 9.77
CA VAL A 280 -3.44 -3.39 10.96
C VAL A 280 -4.72 -2.57 10.91
N PHE A 281 -4.66 -1.27 10.63
CA PHE A 281 -5.86 -0.42 10.57
C PHE A 281 -6.78 -0.80 9.40
N SER A 282 -6.22 -1.18 8.24
CA SER A 282 -7.01 -1.70 7.12
C SER A 282 -7.71 -3.01 7.48
N THR A 283 -7.01 -3.93 8.14
CA THR A 283 -7.57 -5.21 8.57
C THR A 283 -8.68 -5.00 9.61
N LEU A 284 -8.44 -4.19 10.65
CA LEU A 284 -9.44 -3.87 11.66
C LEU A 284 -10.69 -3.21 11.03
N GLY A 285 -10.51 -2.26 10.12
CA GLY A 285 -11.63 -1.68 9.38
C GLY A 285 -12.40 -2.74 8.59
N GLY A 286 -11.69 -3.67 7.92
CA GLY A 286 -12.26 -4.76 7.14
C GLY A 286 -13.03 -5.81 7.96
N THR A 287 -12.72 -5.97 9.26
CA THR A 287 -13.51 -6.83 10.16
C THR A 287 -14.85 -6.19 10.57
N MET A 288 -14.95 -4.86 10.53
CA MET A 288 -16.15 -4.12 10.93
C MET A 288 -17.12 -3.86 9.77
N THR A 289 -16.62 -3.85 8.52
CA THR A 289 -17.43 -3.63 7.32
C THR A 289 -16.86 -4.42 6.14
N SER A 290 -17.30 -4.15 4.89
CA SER A 290 -16.74 -4.86 3.75
C SER A 290 -15.27 -4.47 3.51
N ILE A 291 -14.42 -5.47 3.30
CA ILE A 291 -13.01 -5.28 2.94
C ILE A 291 -12.89 -4.41 1.68
N ALA A 292 -13.83 -4.57 0.74
CA ALA A 292 -13.91 -3.77 -0.47
C ALA A 292 -14.02 -2.26 -0.17
N LEU A 293 -14.93 -1.88 0.73
CA LEU A 293 -15.11 -0.48 1.12
C LEU A 293 -13.86 0.09 1.80
N VAL A 294 -13.25 -0.67 2.72
CA VAL A 294 -12.03 -0.24 3.42
C VAL A 294 -10.86 -0.09 2.46
N SER A 295 -10.66 -1.06 1.55
CA SER A 295 -9.61 -1.00 0.53
C SER A 295 -9.82 0.17 -0.42
N PHE A 296 -11.07 0.44 -0.84
CA PHE A 296 -11.40 1.60 -1.66
C PHE A 296 -11.03 2.92 -0.98
N VAL A 297 -11.39 3.08 0.30
CA VAL A 297 -11.07 4.31 1.03
C VAL A 297 -9.57 4.43 1.28
N ALA A 298 -8.91 3.37 1.73
CA ALA A 298 -7.47 3.40 1.99
C ALA A 298 -6.67 3.74 0.73
N GLN A 299 -6.96 3.09 -0.40
CA GLN A 299 -6.26 3.32 -1.66
C GLN A 299 -6.64 4.65 -2.32
N GLY A 300 -7.92 5.04 -2.27
CA GLY A 300 -8.39 6.29 -2.86
C GLY A 300 -7.92 7.54 -2.11
N VAL A 301 -7.83 7.46 -0.78
CA VAL A 301 -7.35 8.58 0.06
C VAL A 301 -5.83 8.69 0.04
N GLN A 302 -5.09 7.60 -0.17
CA GLN A 302 -3.62 7.58 -0.10
C GLN A 302 -2.94 8.65 -1.00
N PRO A 303 -3.23 8.80 -2.30
CA PRO A 303 -2.58 9.82 -3.12
C PRO A 303 -2.89 11.25 -2.65
N PHE A 304 -4.10 11.46 -2.11
CA PHE A 304 -4.48 12.74 -1.53
C PHE A 304 -3.70 13.03 -0.24
N ALA A 305 -3.55 12.04 0.63
CA ALA A 305 -2.75 12.13 1.84
C ALA A 305 -1.27 12.38 1.51
N VAL A 306 -0.70 11.71 0.51
CA VAL A 306 0.66 11.97 0.00
C VAL A 306 0.79 13.42 -0.46
N MET A 307 -0.16 13.92 -1.25
CA MET A 307 -0.12 15.31 -1.72
C MET A 307 -0.18 16.32 -0.56
N LEU A 308 -1.06 16.11 0.42
CA LEU A 308 -1.17 17.00 1.58
C LEU A 308 0.08 16.97 2.44
N LEU A 309 0.63 15.79 2.72
CA LEU A 309 1.90 15.64 3.45
C LEU A 309 3.05 16.26 2.68
N GLY A 310 3.13 16.09 1.35
CA GLY A 310 4.14 16.72 0.50
C GLY A 310 4.11 18.24 0.57
N ILE A 311 2.91 18.85 0.54
CA ILE A 311 2.73 20.29 0.72
C ILE A 311 3.19 20.72 2.12
N LEU A 312 2.80 19.98 3.16
CA LEU A 312 3.15 20.27 4.54
C LEU A 312 4.66 20.18 4.75
N ILE A 313 5.29 19.11 4.30
CA ILE A 313 6.74 18.90 4.40
C ILE A 313 7.48 19.98 3.60
N THR A 314 7.04 20.31 2.39
CA THR A 314 7.67 21.36 1.57
C THR A 314 7.62 22.72 2.26
N LYS A 315 6.54 23.05 2.97
CA LYS A 315 6.39 24.33 3.68
C LYS A 315 7.15 24.38 5.02
N LEU A 316 7.04 23.31 5.82
CA LEU A 316 7.61 23.28 7.19
C LEU A 316 9.06 22.79 7.19
N PHE A 317 9.40 21.86 6.32
CA PHE A 317 10.69 21.17 6.30
C PHE A 317 11.29 21.08 4.89
N PRO A 318 11.52 22.21 4.17
CA PRO A 318 11.96 22.22 2.76
C PRO A 318 13.34 21.56 2.54
N LYS A 319 14.08 21.31 3.63
CA LYS A 319 15.36 20.56 3.60
C LYS A 319 15.14 19.05 3.47
N ILE A 320 13.99 18.53 3.91
CA ILE A 320 13.63 17.11 3.83
C ILE A 320 13.19 16.78 2.41
N GLU A 321 12.16 17.47 1.95
CA GLU A 321 11.61 17.27 0.60
C GLU A 321 11.08 18.62 0.08
N LYS A 322 11.13 18.79 -1.25
CA LYS A 322 10.59 19.96 -1.92
C LYS A 322 9.84 19.54 -3.18
N GLU A 323 8.53 19.50 -3.09
CA GLU A 323 7.65 19.25 -4.22
C GLU A 323 7.29 20.53 -4.98
N LYS A 324 6.88 20.38 -6.25
CA LYS A 324 6.33 21.48 -7.04
C LYS A 324 4.91 21.79 -6.56
N ILE A 325 4.71 22.94 -5.91
CA ILE A 325 3.43 23.38 -5.35
C ILE A 325 2.85 24.61 -6.06
N THR A 326 3.06 24.73 -7.40
CA THR A 326 2.37 25.79 -8.15
C THR A 326 0.87 25.50 -8.21
N LYS A 327 0.04 26.55 -8.33
CA LYS A 327 -1.42 26.38 -8.44
C LYS A 327 -1.81 25.44 -9.58
N ILE A 328 -1.14 25.54 -10.73
CA ILE A 328 -1.41 24.72 -11.91
C ILE A 328 -1.08 23.24 -11.63
N ASP A 329 0.08 22.96 -11.01
CA ASP A 329 0.49 21.58 -10.68
C ASP A 329 -0.45 20.98 -9.64
N LEU A 330 -0.83 21.72 -8.60
CA LEU A 330 -1.76 21.25 -7.56
C LEU A 330 -3.15 20.97 -8.13
N THR A 331 -3.69 21.89 -8.96
CA THR A 331 -4.99 21.67 -9.62
C THR A 331 -4.97 20.42 -10.48
N LYS A 332 -3.92 20.23 -11.28
CA LYS A 332 -3.74 19.05 -12.12
C LYS A 332 -3.72 17.77 -11.27
N ARG A 333 -2.89 17.73 -10.21
CA ARG A 333 -2.77 16.56 -9.31
C ARG A 333 -4.12 16.26 -8.64
N THR A 334 -4.81 17.28 -8.13
CA THR A 334 -6.13 17.11 -7.50
C THR A 334 -7.15 16.51 -8.47
N ILE A 335 -7.26 17.07 -9.69
CA ILE A 335 -8.16 16.53 -10.72
C ILE A 335 -7.79 15.07 -11.03
N THR A 336 -6.51 14.77 -11.22
CA THR A 336 -6.05 13.41 -11.51
C THR A 336 -6.40 12.44 -10.37
N ILE A 337 -6.22 12.84 -9.10
CA ILE A 337 -6.57 12.02 -7.93
C ILE A 337 -8.09 11.76 -7.92
N VAL A 338 -8.92 12.77 -8.20
CA VAL A 338 -10.38 12.60 -8.29
C VAL A 338 -10.76 11.57 -9.36
N PHE A 339 -10.15 11.63 -10.54
CA PHE A 339 -10.37 10.60 -11.58
C PHE A 339 -9.91 9.21 -11.12
N CYS A 340 -8.78 9.10 -10.43
CA CYS A 340 -8.34 7.82 -9.85
C CYS A 340 -9.34 7.27 -8.84
N ILE A 341 -9.92 8.11 -7.97
CA ILE A 341 -10.94 7.70 -6.99
C ILE A 341 -12.21 7.21 -7.70
N ILE A 342 -12.67 7.93 -8.73
CA ILE A 342 -13.84 7.52 -9.53
C ILE A 342 -13.57 6.17 -10.22
N GLY A 343 -12.44 6.04 -10.87
CA GLY A 343 -12.06 4.79 -11.54
C GLY A 343 -11.91 3.63 -10.55
N LEU A 344 -11.32 3.87 -9.37
CA LEU A 344 -11.19 2.87 -8.32
C LEU A 344 -12.56 2.44 -7.78
N ALA A 345 -13.50 3.39 -7.62
CA ALA A 345 -14.88 3.07 -7.23
C ALA A 345 -15.56 2.13 -8.24
N LEU A 346 -15.39 2.41 -9.55
CA LEU A 346 -15.93 1.54 -10.61
C LEU A 346 -15.28 0.17 -10.64
N ILE A 347 -13.97 0.06 -10.34
CA ILE A 347 -13.31 -1.26 -10.22
C ILE A 347 -13.83 -2.03 -9.02
N GLN A 348 -14.04 -1.35 -7.88
CA GLN A 348 -14.33 -2.00 -6.60
C GLN A 348 -15.81 -2.39 -6.45
N PHE A 349 -16.73 -1.61 -7.01
CA PHE A 349 -18.17 -1.77 -6.82
C PHE A 349 -18.93 -2.09 -8.13
N GLY A 350 -18.25 -2.09 -9.26
CA GLY A 350 -18.77 -2.52 -10.55
C GLY A 350 -18.50 -4.00 -10.82
#